data_bfa8f5c95db9c4dab40da162cf551be9
#
_entry.id   bfa8f5c95db9c4dab40da162cf551be9
#
_cell.length_a   1.000
_cell.length_b   1.000
_cell.length_c   1.000
_cell.angle_alpha   90.00
_cell.angle_beta   90.00
_cell.angle_gamma   90.00
#
_symmetry.space_group_name_H-M   'P 1'
#
loop_
_entity.id
_entity.type
_entity.pdbx_description
1 polymer ?
#
loop_
_entity_poly.entity_id
_entity_poly.type
_entity_poly.pdbx_seq_one_letter_code
_entity_poly.pdbx_strand_id
1 'polypeptide(L)'
;MTEMLKTSETTEKLLKFIDASPSCFHAVKNICVMLEDAGCIRLLENETWTLEKGKRYFTTRNGSSVLAFSVPENYNGMQIVSAHSDSPTFRVKSGAEITVEGHYKKLNTEGYGGMILSTWFDRPLSLAGRAVVRTESGVKSVLLNIDRDLCIIPSLAIHMTRGMADHKLNPQVDLLPLLGGENADYNALIAEEAGVKKEDVISSDMFLYPRQHGVVFGMENEFIASPRLDDLQCAFSATEAFLNAESKEKLLISAVFDNEEVGSLTKQGADSTFLTDTVRRIASALNIPEAEWLRKMPDSFMLSADNAHAVHPNYTEKCDQTNRCYLNGGIVIKYSANQKYTTDSVSAAVFGEICRKAEVPVMIFHNRSDMAGGSTLGNISNGHLSLNTVDIGIPQLAMHSCVETAGEKDTAYMVKAMTAFYNADIRQTADGMYTF
;
A
#
# COMPACT_ATOMS: atom_id res chain seq x y z
N MET A 1 -0.22 -18.86 -35.20
CA MET A 1 -0.94 -18.03 -34.19
C MET A 1 -0.47 -18.55 -32.86
N THR A 2 0.42 -17.81 -32.20
CA THR A 2 0.89 -18.11 -30.84
C THR A 2 -0.32 -17.96 -29.93
N GLU A 3 -0.60 -18.97 -29.13
CA GLU A 3 -1.65 -18.91 -28.12
C GLU A 3 -1.29 -17.75 -27.16
N MET A 4 -2.08 -16.69 -27.17
CA MET A 4 -1.86 -15.56 -26.25
C MET A 4 -1.91 -16.13 -24.84
N LEU A 5 -0.88 -15.84 -24.03
CA LEU A 5 -0.84 -16.28 -22.65
C LEU A 5 -2.07 -15.71 -21.93
N LYS A 6 -2.81 -16.60 -21.29
CA LYS A 6 -3.97 -16.21 -20.48
C LYS A 6 -3.46 -15.47 -19.24
N THR A 7 -4.02 -14.30 -18.97
CA THR A 7 -3.77 -13.57 -17.72
C THR A 7 -4.02 -14.46 -16.51
N SER A 8 -3.16 -14.40 -15.50
CA SER A 8 -3.32 -15.20 -14.29
C SER A 8 -4.54 -14.73 -13.48
N GLU A 9 -5.20 -15.66 -12.79
CA GLU A 9 -6.32 -15.34 -11.90
C GLU A 9 -5.92 -14.34 -10.81
N THR A 10 -4.68 -14.43 -10.33
CA THR A 10 -4.13 -13.51 -9.34
C THR A 10 -4.06 -12.08 -9.87
N THR A 11 -3.61 -11.90 -11.11
CA THR A 11 -3.56 -10.58 -11.75
C THR A 11 -4.96 -10.02 -11.98
N GLU A 12 -5.91 -10.84 -12.42
CA GLU A 12 -7.30 -10.38 -12.58
C GLU A 12 -7.91 -9.90 -11.23
N LYS A 13 -7.65 -10.64 -10.14
CA LYS A 13 -8.09 -10.25 -8.79
C LYS A 13 -7.42 -8.96 -8.33
N LEU A 14 -6.11 -8.82 -8.54
CA LEU A 14 -5.35 -7.61 -8.20
C LEU A 14 -5.93 -6.40 -8.91
N LEU A 15 -6.09 -6.45 -10.24
CA LEU A 15 -6.59 -5.31 -11.00
C LEU A 15 -8.00 -4.90 -10.57
N LYS A 16 -8.89 -5.86 -10.29
CA LYS A 16 -10.22 -5.59 -9.72
C LYS A 16 -10.13 -4.94 -8.32
N PHE A 17 -9.21 -5.41 -7.48
CA PHE A 17 -8.99 -4.83 -6.15
C PHE A 17 -8.50 -3.38 -6.25
N ILE A 18 -7.53 -3.09 -7.13
CA ILE A 18 -7.01 -1.73 -7.35
C ILE A 18 -8.10 -0.81 -7.91
N ASP A 19 -8.85 -1.26 -8.91
CA ASP A 19 -9.95 -0.48 -9.51
C ASP A 19 -11.02 -0.10 -8.48
N ALA A 20 -11.34 -1.02 -7.56
CA ALA A 20 -12.29 -0.79 -6.47
C ALA A 20 -11.69 0.05 -5.32
N SER A 21 -10.39 0.33 -5.34
CA SER A 21 -9.63 0.96 -4.24
C SER A 21 -9.05 2.33 -4.64
N PRO A 22 -9.87 3.34 -5.01
CA PRO A 22 -9.40 4.63 -5.49
C PRO A 22 -8.75 5.52 -4.41
N SER A 23 -8.81 5.16 -3.14
CA SER A 23 -8.13 5.82 -2.01
C SER A 23 -7.76 4.81 -0.93
N CYS A 24 -6.88 5.18 0.02
CA CYS A 24 -6.50 4.35 1.17
C CYS A 24 -7.71 3.84 1.97
N PHE A 25 -8.77 4.66 2.11
CA PHE A 25 -10.00 4.28 2.80
C PHE A 25 -10.75 3.16 2.06
N HIS A 26 -10.79 3.22 0.72
CA HIS A 26 -11.41 2.19 -0.11
C HIS A 26 -10.56 0.92 -0.11
N ALA A 27 -9.24 1.03 -0.16
CA ALA A 27 -8.33 -0.11 -0.08
C ALA A 27 -8.56 -0.91 1.21
N VAL A 28 -8.57 -0.23 2.37
CA VAL A 28 -8.83 -0.88 3.66
C VAL A 28 -10.26 -1.41 3.75
N LYS A 29 -11.27 -0.70 3.22
CA LYS A 29 -12.63 -1.24 3.15
C LYS A 29 -12.69 -2.54 2.36
N ASN A 30 -12.03 -2.62 1.21
CA ASN A 30 -12.02 -3.82 0.37
C ASN A 30 -11.23 -4.96 1.03
N ILE A 31 -10.09 -4.68 1.69
CA ILE A 31 -9.38 -5.67 2.52
C ILE A 31 -10.31 -6.21 3.62
N CYS A 32 -11.05 -5.34 4.31
CA CYS A 32 -12.01 -5.78 5.33
C CYS A 32 -13.09 -6.71 4.74
N VAL A 33 -13.58 -6.42 3.53
CA VAL A 33 -14.55 -7.30 2.84
C VAL A 33 -13.91 -8.67 2.55
N MET A 34 -12.68 -8.71 2.00
CA MET A 34 -11.96 -9.97 1.76
C MET A 34 -11.80 -10.79 3.04
N LEU A 35 -11.48 -10.13 4.16
CA LEU A 35 -11.35 -10.77 5.47
C LEU A 35 -12.70 -11.29 6.01
N GLU A 36 -13.77 -10.48 5.92
CA GLU A 36 -15.11 -10.85 6.35
C GLU A 36 -15.66 -12.03 5.54
N ASP A 37 -15.50 -12.01 4.22
CA ASP A 37 -15.92 -13.08 3.30
C ASP A 37 -15.19 -14.41 3.60
N ALA A 38 -13.94 -14.32 4.08
CA ALA A 38 -13.17 -15.47 4.54
C ALA A 38 -13.48 -15.89 6.00
N GLY A 39 -14.45 -15.27 6.67
CA GLY A 39 -14.88 -15.60 8.02
C GLY A 39 -14.00 -15.05 9.14
N CYS A 40 -13.16 -14.05 8.87
CA CYS A 40 -12.42 -13.33 9.90
C CYS A 40 -13.36 -12.47 10.75
N ILE A 41 -13.15 -12.45 12.05
CA ILE A 41 -14.00 -11.74 13.02
C ILE A 41 -13.46 -10.32 13.22
N ARG A 42 -14.30 -9.29 12.98
CA ARG A 42 -13.94 -7.90 13.24
C ARG A 42 -13.92 -7.62 14.73
N LEU A 43 -12.87 -6.94 15.20
CA LEU A 43 -12.71 -6.45 16.56
C LEU A 43 -12.64 -4.92 16.57
N LEU A 44 -13.25 -4.29 17.57
CA LEU A 44 -13.14 -2.85 17.76
C LEU A 44 -12.05 -2.52 18.79
N GLU A 45 -11.29 -1.44 18.55
CA GLU A 45 -10.20 -1.04 19.46
C GLU A 45 -10.68 -0.60 20.84
N ASN A 46 -11.93 -0.13 20.97
CA ASN A 46 -12.53 0.31 22.23
C ASN A 46 -13.29 -0.80 22.99
N GLU A 47 -13.20 -2.05 22.53
CA GLU A 47 -13.86 -3.19 23.17
C GLU A 47 -12.83 -4.16 23.79
N THR A 48 -13.28 -4.98 24.75
CA THR A 48 -12.48 -6.10 25.27
C THR A 48 -12.44 -7.23 24.24
N TRP A 49 -11.26 -7.74 23.95
CA TRP A 49 -11.10 -8.83 23.00
C TRP A 49 -11.16 -10.17 23.69
N THR A 50 -12.04 -11.04 23.20
CA THR A 50 -12.07 -12.47 23.55
C THR A 50 -11.62 -13.26 22.33
N LEU A 51 -10.48 -13.94 22.45
CA LEU A 51 -9.83 -14.63 21.33
C LEU A 51 -9.88 -16.16 21.54
N GLU A 52 -10.21 -16.85 20.46
CA GLU A 52 -10.24 -18.31 20.40
C GLU A 52 -9.11 -18.82 19.52
N LYS A 53 -8.47 -19.91 19.93
CA LYS A 53 -7.44 -20.59 19.15
C LYS A 53 -7.99 -21.09 17.82
N GLY A 54 -7.18 -21.03 16.77
CA GLY A 54 -7.56 -21.42 15.42
C GLY A 54 -8.48 -20.43 14.69
N LYS A 55 -8.88 -19.33 15.34
CA LYS A 55 -9.71 -18.29 14.71
C LYS A 55 -8.87 -17.17 14.15
N ARG A 56 -9.44 -16.46 13.19
CA ARG A 56 -8.88 -15.26 12.54
C ARG A 56 -9.68 -14.04 12.89
N TYR A 57 -8.98 -12.95 13.14
CA TYR A 57 -9.55 -11.67 13.56
C TYR A 57 -8.91 -10.53 12.79
N PHE A 58 -9.56 -9.37 12.79
CA PHE A 58 -8.96 -8.13 12.30
C PHE A 58 -9.50 -6.92 13.04
N THR A 59 -8.72 -5.86 13.06
CA THR A 59 -9.09 -4.54 13.57
C THR A 59 -8.61 -3.45 12.65
N THR A 60 -9.24 -2.28 12.70
CA THR A 60 -8.91 -1.14 11.84
C THR A 60 -8.64 0.11 12.67
N ARG A 61 -7.75 0.97 12.19
CA ARG A 61 -7.53 2.30 12.78
C ARG A 61 -7.72 3.37 11.71
N ASN A 62 -8.45 4.44 12.03
CA ASN A 62 -8.77 5.55 11.12
C ASN A 62 -9.59 5.16 9.85
N GLY A 63 -9.95 3.89 9.65
CA GLY A 63 -10.55 3.39 8.42
C GLY A 63 -9.58 3.35 7.22
N SER A 64 -8.29 3.58 7.46
CA SER A 64 -7.23 3.59 6.45
C SER A 64 -6.05 2.67 6.77
N SER A 65 -6.07 2.01 7.94
CA SER A 65 -5.13 0.94 8.29
C SER A 65 -5.86 -0.26 8.86
N VAL A 66 -5.34 -1.46 8.60
CA VAL A 66 -5.93 -2.73 9.06
C VAL A 66 -4.85 -3.70 9.51
N LEU A 67 -5.11 -4.38 10.62
CA LEU A 67 -4.32 -5.50 11.13
C LEU A 67 -5.20 -6.73 11.21
N ALA A 68 -4.89 -7.76 10.41
CA ALA A 68 -5.53 -9.07 10.49
C ALA A 68 -4.58 -10.05 11.16
N PHE A 69 -5.11 -10.98 11.97
CA PHE A 69 -4.27 -11.96 12.65
C PHE A 69 -4.97 -13.31 12.84
N SER A 70 -4.18 -14.37 12.87
CA SER A 70 -4.61 -15.75 13.10
C SER A 70 -4.04 -16.25 14.42
N VAL A 71 -4.92 -16.66 15.36
CA VAL A 71 -4.52 -17.12 16.69
C VAL A 71 -4.06 -18.58 16.63
N PRO A 72 -2.79 -18.91 16.96
CA PRO A 72 -2.29 -20.28 16.90
C PRO A 72 -2.84 -21.18 18.04
N GLU A 73 -2.75 -22.49 17.86
CA GLU A 73 -3.02 -23.45 18.95
C GLU A 73 -2.01 -23.31 20.08
N ASN A 74 -0.72 -23.15 19.73
CA ASN A 74 0.37 -22.92 20.65
C ASN A 74 1.14 -21.67 20.20
N TYR A 75 1.42 -20.75 21.12
CA TYR A 75 2.16 -19.55 20.79
C TYR A 75 3.67 -19.81 20.75
N ASN A 76 4.29 -19.63 19.59
CA ASN A 76 5.73 -19.79 19.39
C ASN A 76 6.32 -18.67 18.51
N GLY A 77 6.02 -17.42 18.86
CA GLY A 77 6.44 -16.23 18.10
C GLY A 77 5.45 -15.82 17.02
N MET A 78 5.82 -14.81 16.24
CA MET A 78 4.98 -14.15 15.24
C MET A 78 5.61 -14.20 13.87
N GLN A 79 4.78 -14.26 12.83
CA GLN A 79 5.16 -14.00 11.45
C GLN A 79 4.29 -12.88 10.91
N ILE A 80 4.91 -11.77 10.57
CA ILE A 80 4.25 -10.52 10.18
C ILE A 80 4.59 -10.21 8.73
N VAL A 81 3.60 -9.83 7.93
CA VAL A 81 3.79 -9.19 6.64
C VAL A 81 3.19 -7.80 6.73
N SER A 82 3.98 -6.77 6.45
CA SER A 82 3.52 -5.38 6.42
C SER A 82 3.57 -4.80 5.01
N ALA A 83 2.60 -3.94 4.69
CA ALA A 83 2.46 -3.20 3.44
C ALA A 83 1.72 -1.87 3.73
N HIS A 84 1.47 -1.04 2.71
CA HIS A 84 0.69 0.19 2.92
C HIS A 84 -0.50 0.35 1.97
N SER A 85 -1.45 1.20 2.37
CA SER A 85 -2.74 1.40 1.70
C SER A 85 -2.81 2.67 0.88
N ASP A 86 -1.93 3.64 1.17
CA ASP A 86 -1.87 4.95 0.52
C ASP A 86 -1.00 4.90 -0.74
N SER A 87 -1.09 5.93 -1.55
CA SER A 87 -0.31 6.11 -2.79
C SER A 87 -0.20 7.61 -3.09
N PRO A 88 0.85 8.07 -3.79
CA PRO A 88 1.02 9.48 -4.10
C PRO A 88 -0.12 10.03 -4.95
N THR A 89 -0.65 11.19 -4.55
CA THR A 89 -1.78 11.83 -5.21
C THR A 89 -1.90 13.31 -4.82
N PHE A 90 -2.99 13.96 -5.24
CA PHE A 90 -3.39 15.29 -4.79
C PHE A 90 -4.57 15.20 -3.82
N ARG A 91 -4.42 15.84 -2.65
CA ARG A 91 -5.50 16.00 -1.67
C ARG A 91 -6.19 17.34 -1.85
N VAL A 92 -7.53 17.36 -1.76
CA VAL A 92 -8.32 18.59 -1.78
C VAL A 92 -8.20 19.30 -0.43
N LYS A 93 -7.89 20.61 -0.47
CA LYS A 93 -7.78 21.46 0.73
C LYS A 93 -9.16 21.86 1.25
N SER A 94 -9.25 22.30 2.51
CA SER A 94 -10.51 22.73 3.12
C SER A 94 -11.20 23.88 2.37
N GLY A 95 -10.44 24.85 1.83
CA GLY A 95 -10.94 25.84 0.86
C GLY A 95 -10.86 25.28 -0.54
N ALA A 96 -11.78 24.37 -0.89
CA ALA A 96 -11.68 23.48 -2.04
C ALA A 96 -11.75 24.16 -3.41
N GLU A 97 -12.33 25.36 -3.51
CA GLU A 97 -12.61 26.02 -4.80
C GLU A 97 -11.82 27.28 -5.02
N ILE A 98 -11.36 27.47 -6.25
CA ILE A 98 -10.75 28.71 -6.75
C ILE A 98 -11.52 29.14 -7.99
N THR A 99 -12.10 30.37 -7.96
CA THR A 99 -12.75 30.97 -9.11
C THR A 99 -11.73 31.69 -9.98
N VAL A 100 -11.77 31.48 -11.29
CA VAL A 100 -10.87 32.09 -12.28
C VAL A 100 -11.70 32.93 -13.24
N GLU A 101 -11.45 34.25 -13.30
CA GLU A 101 -12.05 35.23 -14.18
C GLU A 101 -13.59 35.21 -14.20
N GLY A 102 -14.22 34.65 -13.16
CA GLY A 102 -15.69 34.49 -13.10
C GLY A 102 -16.26 33.39 -14.00
N HIS A 103 -15.42 32.65 -14.74
CA HIS A 103 -15.86 31.66 -15.73
C HIS A 103 -15.55 30.21 -15.36
N TYR A 104 -14.50 29.99 -14.56
CA TYR A 104 -14.04 28.63 -14.25
C TYR A 104 -13.93 28.42 -12.75
N LYS A 105 -14.14 27.17 -12.34
CA LYS A 105 -13.82 26.67 -11.00
C LYS A 105 -12.69 25.64 -11.09
N LYS A 106 -11.64 25.85 -10.30
CA LYS A 106 -10.57 24.87 -10.08
C LYS A 106 -10.67 24.28 -8.67
N LEU A 107 -10.20 23.05 -8.52
CA LEU A 107 -9.95 22.47 -7.19
C LEU A 107 -8.63 23.05 -6.63
N ASN A 108 -8.69 23.45 -5.36
CA ASN A 108 -7.51 23.82 -4.59
C ASN A 108 -6.94 22.56 -3.93
N THR A 109 -5.82 22.07 -4.44
CA THR A 109 -5.21 20.82 -4.03
C THR A 109 -3.80 21.03 -3.51
N GLU A 110 -3.30 20.04 -2.77
CA GLU A 110 -1.89 19.92 -2.39
C GLU A 110 -1.39 18.51 -2.68
N GLY A 111 -0.08 18.37 -2.92
CA GLY A 111 0.54 17.06 -3.13
C GLY A 111 0.54 16.23 -1.86
N TYR A 112 0.21 14.96 -1.99
CA TYR A 112 0.33 13.92 -0.98
C TYR A 112 1.37 12.90 -1.47
N GLY A 113 2.50 12.81 -0.79
CA GLY A 113 3.65 12.03 -1.24
C GLY A 113 4.44 12.64 -2.39
N GLY A 114 5.42 11.92 -2.87
CA GLY A 114 6.33 12.32 -3.95
C GLY A 114 5.92 11.73 -5.29
N MET A 115 5.25 12.51 -6.16
CA MET A 115 4.72 12.00 -7.42
C MET A 115 5.45 12.55 -8.65
N ILE A 116 5.38 11.84 -9.78
CA ILE A 116 5.82 12.31 -11.10
C ILE A 116 4.75 13.24 -11.66
N LEU A 117 4.89 14.54 -11.38
CA LEU A 117 3.87 15.56 -11.65
C LEU A 117 3.37 15.57 -13.11
N SER A 118 4.26 15.38 -14.08
CA SER A 118 3.93 15.42 -15.52
C SER A 118 2.94 14.34 -15.97
N THR A 119 2.82 13.27 -15.20
CA THR A 119 1.93 12.16 -15.55
C THR A 119 0.45 12.41 -15.22
N TRP A 120 0.15 13.51 -14.52
CA TRP A 120 -1.21 13.86 -14.10
C TRP A 120 -1.96 14.74 -15.10
N PHE A 121 -1.28 15.26 -16.13
CA PHE A 121 -1.92 16.13 -17.15
C PHE A 121 -2.78 15.35 -18.14
N ASP A 122 -3.75 16.07 -18.71
CA ASP A 122 -4.52 15.74 -19.92
C ASP A 122 -5.27 14.39 -19.87
N ARG A 123 -5.66 13.97 -18.67
CA ARG A 123 -6.44 12.75 -18.46
C ARG A 123 -7.64 12.97 -17.58
N PRO A 124 -8.73 12.21 -17.76
CA PRO A 124 -9.88 12.26 -16.87
C PRO A 124 -9.47 11.84 -15.45
N LEU A 125 -9.83 12.67 -14.46
CA LEU A 125 -9.62 12.44 -13.02
C LEU A 125 -10.96 12.47 -12.31
N SER A 126 -11.01 11.83 -11.16
CA SER A 126 -12.12 11.89 -10.23
C SER A 126 -11.65 12.05 -8.79
N LEU A 127 -12.59 12.04 -7.85
CA LEU A 127 -12.36 12.20 -6.42
C LEU A 127 -12.89 10.99 -5.66
N ALA A 128 -12.08 10.48 -4.74
CA ALA A 128 -12.48 9.48 -3.78
C ALA A 128 -11.86 9.76 -2.40
N GLY A 129 -12.52 9.29 -1.36
CA GLY A 129 -12.07 9.53 0.01
C GLY A 129 -13.20 9.37 1.00
N ARG A 130 -13.30 10.29 1.96
CA ARG A 130 -14.40 10.31 2.94
C ARG A 130 -14.86 11.74 3.22
N ALA A 131 -16.15 11.87 3.57
CA ALA A 131 -16.67 13.07 4.23
C ALA A 131 -17.01 12.75 5.69
N VAL A 132 -16.94 13.76 6.54
CA VAL A 132 -17.45 13.72 7.91
C VAL A 132 -18.72 14.54 7.95
N VAL A 133 -19.82 13.89 8.28
CA VAL A 133 -21.16 14.49 8.28
C VAL A 133 -21.73 14.57 9.69
N ARG A 134 -22.60 15.56 9.93
CA ARG A 134 -23.34 15.75 11.17
C ARG A 134 -24.39 14.66 11.32
N THR A 135 -24.58 14.18 12.54
CA THR A 135 -25.67 13.32 12.96
C THR A 135 -26.37 13.91 14.19
N GLU A 136 -27.49 13.37 14.61
CA GLU A 136 -28.19 13.81 15.82
C GLU A 136 -27.34 13.70 17.10
N SER A 137 -26.46 12.71 17.16
CA SER A 137 -25.64 12.39 18.35
C SER A 137 -24.15 12.74 18.20
N GLY A 138 -23.74 13.36 17.09
CA GLY A 138 -22.33 13.67 16.86
C GLY A 138 -21.94 13.75 15.40
N VAL A 139 -20.92 13.00 15.00
CA VAL A 139 -20.39 12.97 13.62
C VAL A 139 -20.23 11.55 13.11
N LYS A 140 -20.35 11.37 11.79
CA LYS A 140 -20.13 10.08 11.10
C LYS A 140 -19.23 10.29 9.90
N SER A 141 -18.28 9.39 9.72
CA SER A 141 -17.49 9.28 8.47
C SER A 141 -18.29 8.49 7.43
N VAL A 142 -18.38 9.02 6.21
CA VAL A 142 -19.02 8.40 5.03
C VAL A 142 -17.97 8.28 3.94
N LEU A 143 -17.80 7.07 3.40
CA LEU A 143 -16.89 6.79 2.30
C LEU A 143 -17.51 7.29 0.99
N LEU A 144 -16.73 8.00 0.18
CA LEU A 144 -17.20 8.62 -1.06
C LEU A 144 -16.32 8.25 -2.25
N ASN A 145 -16.96 7.93 -3.37
CA ASN A 145 -16.31 7.76 -4.67
C ASN A 145 -17.18 8.39 -5.76
N ILE A 146 -16.72 9.48 -6.33
CA ILE A 146 -17.49 10.22 -7.36
C ILE A 146 -17.55 9.47 -8.70
N ASP A 147 -16.95 8.42 -8.88
CA ASP A 147 -16.94 7.44 -9.97
C ASP A 147 -17.42 7.91 -11.37
N ARG A 148 -17.01 9.10 -11.76
CA ARG A 148 -17.23 9.68 -13.10
C ARG A 148 -16.04 10.55 -13.50
N ASP A 149 -15.91 10.86 -14.78
CA ASP A 149 -14.94 11.84 -15.27
C ASP A 149 -15.35 13.23 -14.75
N LEU A 150 -14.65 13.70 -13.71
CA LEU A 150 -15.05 14.88 -12.96
C LEU A 150 -14.23 16.10 -13.28
N CYS A 151 -12.93 15.95 -13.40
CA CYS A 151 -11.99 17.06 -13.58
C CYS A 151 -10.79 16.64 -14.41
N ILE A 152 -10.01 17.64 -14.83
CA ILE A 152 -8.79 17.46 -15.62
C ILE A 152 -7.75 18.51 -15.22
N ILE A 153 -6.48 18.18 -15.31
CA ILE A 153 -5.37 19.14 -15.23
C ILE A 153 -4.90 19.40 -16.67
N PRO A 154 -5.31 20.52 -17.32
CA PRO A 154 -4.95 20.77 -18.69
C PRO A 154 -3.52 21.26 -18.82
N SER A 155 -2.75 20.71 -19.76
CA SER A 155 -1.44 21.23 -20.13
C SER A 155 -1.54 22.63 -20.74
N LEU A 156 -0.51 23.45 -20.49
CA LEU A 156 -0.37 24.71 -21.24
C LEU A 156 0.00 24.40 -22.69
N ALA A 157 -0.70 25.03 -23.65
CA ALA A 157 -0.49 24.77 -25.05
C ALA A 157 0.96 25.05 -25.47
N ILE A 158 1.49 24.22 -26.38
CA ILE A 158 2.90 24.31 -26.85
C ILE A 158 3.27 25.71 -27.37
N HIS A 159 2.31 26.43 -27.96
CA HIS A 159 2.54 27.78 -28.44
C HIS A 159 2.77 28.81 -27.33
N MET A 160 2.26 28.53 -26.11
CA MET A 160 2.42 29.40 -24.95
C MET A 160 3.65 29.04 -24.11
N THR A 161 4.26 27.87 -24.36
CA THR A 161 5.46 27.38 -23.65
C THR A 161 6.76 27.67 -24.39
N ARG A 162 6.71 28.28 -25.58
CA ARG A 162 7.90 28.62 -26.35
C ARG A 162 8.83 29.55 -25.56
N GLY A 163 10.08 29.13 -25.39
CA GLY A 163 11.07 29.86 -24.59
C GLY A 163 11.08 29.50 -23.10
N MET A 164 10.22 28.58 -22.63
CA MET A 164 10.20 28.03 -21.28
C MET A 164 10.93 26.67 -21.23
N ALA A 165 12.11 26.57 -21.83
CA ALA A 165 12.82 25.30 -22.06
C ALA A 165 13.07 24.46 -20.78
N ASP A 166 13.12 25.13 -19.62
CA ASP A 166 13.36 24.49 -18.29
C ASP A 166 12.21 24.76 -17.32
N HIS A 167 10.95 24.81 -17.80
CA HIS A 167 9.80 25.05 -16.92
C HIS A 167 9.67 23.92 -15.88
N LYS A 168 10.10 24.20 -14.66
CA LYS A 168 9.89 23.33 -13.53
C LYS A 168 8.43 23.47 -13.06
N LEU A 169 7.68 22.37 -13.13
CA LEU A 169 6.28 22.35 -12.72
C LEU A 169 6.10 22.81 -11.26
N ASN A 170 5.14 23.72 -11.07
CA ASN A 170 4.75 24.23 -9.77
C ASN A 170 3.35 23.69 -9.41
N PRO A 171 3.21 22.85 -8.38
CA PRO A 171 1.91 22.28 -8.01
C PRO A 171 0.80 23.30 -7.75
N GLN A 172 1.14 24.50 -7.23
CA GLN A 172 0.17 25.55 -6.93
C GLN A 172 -0.31 26.31 -8.18
N VAL A 173 0.47 26.29 -9.26
CA VAL A 173 0.18 27.04 -10.49
C VAL A 173 -0.28 26.12 -11.60
N ASP A 174 0.46 25.03 -11.85
CA ASP A 174 0.31 24.21 -13.04
C ASP A 174 -0.64 23.02 -12.85
N LEU A 175 -0.83 22.55 -11.59
CA LEU A 175 -1.50 21.27 -11.30
C LEU A 175 -2.83 21.39 -10.53
N LEU A 176 -3.47 22.57 -10.55
CA LEU A 176 -4.81 22.71 -9.97
C LEU A 176 -5.88 22.25 -10.97
N PRO A 177 -6.67 21.20 -10.67
CA PRO A 177 -7.61 20.63 -11.63
C PRO A 177 -8.76 21.58 -11.98
N LEU A 178 -9.11 21.65 -13.25
CA LEU A 178 -10.33 22.29 -13.72
C LEU A 178 -11.53 21.41 -13.34
N LEU A 179 -12.40 21.95 -12.48
CA LEU A 179 -13.58 21.26 -11.96
C LEU A 179 -14.84 21.52 -12.80
N GLY A 180 -15.00 22.74 -13.30
CA GLY A 180 -16.20 23.12 -14.06
C GLY A 180 -16.28 24.60 -14.37
N GLY A 181 -17.48 25.02 -14.85
CA GLY A 181 -17.83 26.42 -15.08
C GLY A 181 -18.17 27.17 -13.78
N GLU A 182 -18.67 28.40 -13.91
CA GLU A 182 -18.96 29.31 -12.78
C GLU A 182 -19.88 28.74 -11.70
N ASN A 183 -20.81 27.84 -12.08
CA ASN A 183 -21.81 27.24 -11.20
C ASN A 183 -21.38 25.94 -10.53
N ALA A 184 -20.15 25.47 -10.76
CA ALA A 184 -19.65 24.28 -10.07
C ALA A 184 -19.54 24.55 -8.56
N ASP A 185 -20.00 23.61 -7.75
CA ASP A 185 -20.06 23.71 -6.28
C ASP A 185 -19.54 22.39 -5.67
N TYR A 186 -18.30 22.37 -5.22
CA TYR A 186 -17.67 21.21 -4.61
C TYR A 186 -18.43 20.71 -3.36
N ASN A 187 -18.87 21.63 -2.49
CA ASN A 187 -19.55 21.22 -1.27
C ASN A 187 -20.95 20.64 -1.55
N ALA A 188 -21.63 21.13 -2.59
CA ALA A 188 -22.88 20.53 -3.03
C ALA A 188 -22.65 19.13 -3.61
N LEU A 189 -21.60 18.92 -4.40
CA LEU A 189 -21.19 17.60 -4.92
C LEU A 189 -20.91 16.61 -3.78
N ILE A 190 -20.13 17.01 -2.77
CA ILE A 190 -19.81 16.15 -1.61
C ILE A 190 -21.08 15.81 -0.81
N ALA A 191 -21.99 16.77 -0.63
CA ALA A 191 -23.25 16.57 0.08
C ALA A 191 -24.19 15.60 -0.67
N GLU A 192 -24.31 15.77 -1.99
CA GLU A 192 -25.08 14.88 -2.85
C GLU A 192 -24.57 13.44 -2.78
N GLU A 193 -23.25 13.25 -2.93
CA GLU A 193 -22.60 11.93 -2.86
C GLU A 193 -22.72 11.29 -1.46
N ALA A 194 -22.65 12.11 -0.41
CA ALA A 194 -22.84 11.65 0.97
C ALA A 194 -24.32 11.39 1.34
N GLY A 195 -25.27 11.78 0.50
CA GLY A 195 -26.71 11.67 0.76
C GLY A 195 -27.21 12.54 1.90
N VAL A 196 -26.61 13.73 2.11
CA VAL A 196 -26.91 14.68 3.19
C VAL A 196 -27.14 16.09 2.66
N LYS A 197 -27.61 17.00 3.52
CA LYS A 197 -27.64 18.41 3.17
C LYS A 197 -26.24 19.02 3.21
N LYS A 198 -26.01 20.09 2.42
CA LYS A 198 -24.73 20.77 2.32
C LYS A 198 -24.22 21.29 3.67
N GLU A 199 -25.11 21.80 4.52
CA GLU A 199 -24.80 22.28 5.87
C GLU A 199 -24.40 21.18 6.88
N ASP A 200 -24.67 19.92 6.54
CA ASP A 200 -24.31 18.77 7.38
C ASP A 200 -22.94 18.18 7.01
N VAL A 201 -22.33 18.59 5.92
CA VAL A 201 -20.95 18.26 5.60
C VAL A 201 -20.02 19.13 6.44
N ILE A 202 -19.28 18.53 7.37
CA ILE A 202 -18.38 19.26 8.30
C ILE A 202 -16.98 19.38 7.73
N SER A 203 -16.45 18.27 7.15
CA SER A 203 -15.10 18.21 6.58
C SER A 203 -15.00 17.03 5.60
N SER A 204 -13.93 16.99 4.83
CA SER A 204 -13.65 15.86 3.94
C SER A 204 -12.15 15.61 3.77
N ASP A 205 -11.79 14.34 3.56
CA ASP A 205 -10.49 13.90 3.10
C ASP A 205 -10.68 13.30 1.71
N MET A 206 -10.61 14.13 0.66
CA MET A 206 -10.81 13.70 -0.72
C MET A 206 -9.52 13.77 -1.50
N PHE A 207 -9.26 12.74 -2.29
CA PHE A 207 -8.05 12.57 -3.10
C PHE A 207 -8.42 12.45 -4.58
N LEU A 208 -7.58 13.01 -5.45
CA LEU A 208 -7.68 12.78 -6.89
C LEU A 208 -7.27 11.35 -7.22
N TYR A 209 -7.91 10.77 -8.21
CA TYR A 209 -7.45 9.51 -8.80
C TYR A 209 -7.71 9.49 -10.32
N PRO A 210 -6.84 8.83 -11.10
CA PRO A 210 -7.06 8.68 -12.54
C PRO A 210 -8.16 7.65 -12.80
N ARG A 211 -9.02 7.96 -13.77
CA ARG A 211 -10.12 7.09 -14.20
C ARG A 211 -9.68 5.88 -15.03
N GLN A 212 -8.40 5.82 -15.35
CA GLN A 212 -7.84 4.69 -16.08
C GLN A 212 -7.88 3.41 -15.24
N HIS A 213 -8.48 2.37 -15.78
CA HIS A 213 -8.44 1.02 -15.20
C HIS A 213 -7.09 0.35 -15.43
N GLY A 214 -6.78 -0.62 -14.57
CA GLY A 214 -5.64 -1.49 -14.77
C GLY A 214 -5.80 -2.36 -16.01
N VAL A 215 -4.72 -2.54 -16.77
CA VAL A 215 -4.70 -3.32 -18.01
C VAL A 215 -3.51 -4.26 -18.07
N VAL A 216 -3.69 -5.40 -18.74
CA VAL A 216 -2.60 -6.27 -19.16
C VAL A 216 -2.18 -5.88 -20.56
N PHE A 217 -0.89 -5.83 -20.84
CA PHE A 217 -0.36 -5.44 -22.14
C PHE A 217 0.98 -6.16 -22.45
N GLY A 218 1.50 -5.91 -23.62
CA GLY A 218 2.69 -6.55 -24.18
C GLY A 218 2.31 -7.51 -25.32
N MET A 219 3.30 -7.94 -26.07
CA MET A 219 3.05 -8.84 -27.23
C MET A 219 2.51 -10.21 -26.79
N GLU A 220 2.88 -10.63 -25.57
CA GLU A 220 2.47 -11.91 -24.97
C GLU A 220 1.73 -11.70 -23.64
N ASN A 221 1.20 -10.49 -23.38
CA ASN A 221 0.56 -10.09 -22.11
C ASN A 221 1.50 -10.19 -20.88
N GLU A 222 2.76 -9.81 -21.05
CA GLU A 222 3.80 -9.97 -20.02
C GLU A 222 3.73 -8.91 -18.91
N PHE A 223 3.03 -7.80 -19.14
CA PHE A 223 3.05 -6.64 -18.27
C PHE A 223 1.67 -6.20 -17.84
N ILE A 224 1.61 -5.52 -16.71
CA ILE A 224 0.43 -4.80 -16.24
C ILE A 224 0.75 -3.31 -16.15
N ALA A 225 -0.24 -2.47 -16.48
CA ALA A 225 -0.20 -1.04 -16.21
C ALA A 225 -1.42 -0.66 -15.39
N SER A 226 -1.21 -0.08 -14.23
CA SER A 226 -2.28 0.29 -13.31
C SER A 226 -1.85 1.48 -12.44
N PRO A 227 -2.79 2.35 -12.04
CA PRO A 227 -2.54 3.26 -10.92
C PRO A 227 -2.30 2.48 -9.63
N ARG A 228 -1.55 3.06 -8.68
CA ARG A 228 -1.45 2.57 -7.29
C ARG A 228 -0.95 1.12 -7.15
N LEU A 229 -0.09 0.65 -8.08
CA LEU A 229 0.63 -0.61 -7.88
C LEU A 229 1.48 -0.53 -6.62
N ASP A 230 2.14 0.60 -6.41
CA ASP A 230 2.74 1.01 -5.17
C ASP A 230 1.68 1.62 -4.24
N ASP A 231 1.28 0.98 -3.13
CA ASP A 231 1.73 -0.36 -2.72
C ASP A 231 0.54 -1.33 -2.60
N LEU A 232 -0.56 -1.03 -3.32
CA LEU A 232 -1.75 -1.91 -3.30
C LEU A 232 -1.45 -3.31 -3.83
N GLN A 233 -0.39 -3.48 -4.61
CA GLN A 233 0.07 -4.78 -5.09
C GLN A 233 0.62 -5.63 -3.93
N CYS A 234 1.43 -5.06 -3.02
CA CYS A 234 1.90 -5.77 -1.83
C CYS A 234 0.80 -5.89 -0.77
N ALA A 235 -0.06 -4.88 -0.58
CA ALA A 235 -1.18 -4.94 0.36
C ALA A 235 -2.19 -6.05 -0.02
N PHE A 236 -2.52 -6.19 -1.31
CA PHE A 236 -3.30 -7.29 -1.85
C PHE A 236 -2.61 -8.64 -1.62
N SER A 237 -1.32 -8.73 -1.97
CA SER A 237 -0.55 -9.97 -1.84
C SER A 237 -0.44 -10.43 -0.38
N ALA A 238 -0.22 -9.51 0.56
CA ALA A 238 -0.17 -9.80 1.99
C ALA A 238 -1.50 -10.33 2.51
N THR A 239 -2.62 -9.75 2.06
CA THR A 239 -3.97 -10.17 2.44
C THR A 239 -4.30 -11.56 1.87
N GLU A 240 -4.08 -11.78 0.57
CA GLU A 240 -4.29 -13.09 -0.08
C GLU A 240 -3.42 -14.17 0.57
N ALA A 241 -2.15 -13.88 0.82
CA ALA A 241 -1.24 -14.82 1.46
C ALA A 241 -1.69 -15.16 2.90
N PHE A 242 -2.13 -14.17 3.67
CA PHE A 242 -2.66 -14.39 5.02
C PHE A 242 -3.91 -15.29 4.99
N LEU A 243 -4.80 -15.10 4.03
CA LEU A 243 -6.01 -15.90 3.89
C LEU A 243 -5.71 -17.35 3.46
N ASN A 244 -4.64 -17.55 2.69
CA ASN A 244 -4.21 -18.87 2.21
C ASN A 244 -3.28 -19.61 3.20
N ALA A 245 -2.80 -18.93 4.24
CA ALA A 245 -1.83 -19.49 5.17
C ALA A 245 -2.48 -20.22 6.34
N GLU A 246 -1.77 -21.22 6.90
CA GLU A 246 -2.15 -21.94 8.11
C GLU A 246 -0.93 -22.13 9.02
N SER A 247 -1.06 -21.79 10.29
CA SER A 247 -0.05 -22.10 11.30
C SER A 247 -0.71 -22.48 12.62
N LYS A 248 -0.17 -23.56 13.24
CA LYS A 248 -0.58 -23.98 14.58
C LYS A 248 0.32 -23.39 15.68
N GLU A 249 1.50 -22.90 15.30
CA GLU A 249 2.57 -22.48 16.21
C GLU A 249 2.80 -20.97 16.20
N LYS A 250 2.59 -20.30 15.04
CA LYS A 250 2.87 -18.88 14.87
C LYS A 250 1.60 -18.04 14.90
N LEU A 251 1.68 -16.91 15.59
CA LEU A 251 0.71 -15.83 15.43
C LEU A 251 0.99 -15.15 14.09
N LEU A 252 0.13 -15.39 13.09
CA LEU A 252 0.25 -14.76 11.77
C LEU A 252 -0.40 -13.40 11.81
N ILE A 253 0.26 -12.38 11.23
CA ILE A 253 -0.25 -11.01 11.18
C ILE A 253 -0.05 -10.45 9.78
N SER A 254 -1.13 -9.94 9.16
CA SER A 254 -1.09 -9.07 7.99
C SER A 254 -1.37 -7.64 8.44
N ALA A 255 -0.42 -6.72 8.23
CA ALA A 255 -0.47 -5.34 8.69
C ALA A 255 -0.41 -4.39 7.49
N VAL A 256 -1.50 -3.68 7.20
CA VAL A 256 -1.54 -2.67 6.14
C VAL A 256 -1.70 -1.31 6.80
N PHE A 257 -0.68 -0.47 6.66
CA PHE A 257 -0.60 0.87 7.26
C PHE A 257 -1.01 1.96 6.28
N ASP A 258 -1.24 3.16 6.79
CA ASP A 258 -1.50 4.37 6.01
C ASP A 258 -0.35 5.36 6.20
N ASN A 259 -0.29 6.37 5.34
CA ASN A 259 0.65 7.48 5.38
C ASN A 259 2.14 7.10 5.23
N GLU A 260 2.44 5.98 4.58
CA GLU A 260 3.82 5.62 4.24
C GLU A 260 4.45 6.72 3.40
N GLU A 261 3.76 7.16 2.36
CA GLU A 261 4.18 8.14 1.34
C GLU A 261 4.49 9.54 1.89
N VAL A 262 4.12 9.78 3.14
CA VAL A 262 4.36 11.05 3.86
C VAL A 262 5.08 10.85 5.20
N GLY A 263 5.73 9.69 5.40
CA GLY A 263 6.65 9.43 6.49
C GLY A 263 6.07 8.72 7.71
N SER A 264 4.88 8.12 7.64
CA SER A 264 4.30 7.22 8.66
C SER A 264 4.02 7.83 10.06
N LEU A 265 4.20 9.13 10.28
CA LEU A 265 4.16 9.81 11.59
C LEU A 265 2.73 10.12 12.10
N THR A 266 1.76 9.26 11.80
CA THR A 266 0.37 9.42 12.24
C THR A 266 -0.08 8.24 13.10
N LYS A 267 -1.24 8.37 13.78
CA LYS A 267 -1.80 7.28 14.61
C LYS A 267 -2.09 5.98 13.85
N GLN A 268 -2.20 6.05 12.52
CA GLN A 268 -2.47 4.93 11.61
C GLN A 268 -1.26 4.53 10.76
N GLY A 269 -0.13 5.25 10.85
CA GLY A 269 1.11 4.93 10.15
C GLY A 269 1.94 3.86 10.85
N ALA A 270 3.00 3.42 10.19
CA ALA A 270 3.92 2.40 10.72
C ALA A 270 4.71 2.87 11.93
N ASP A 271 4.90 4.20 12.12
CA ASP A 271 5.54 4.81 13.29
C ASP A 271 4.59 4.97 14.49
N SER A 272 3.36 4.49 14.37
CA SER A 272 2.39 4.48 15.47
C SER A 272 2.53 3.26 16.37
N THR A 273 1.81 3.27 17.49
CA THR A 273 1.69 2.11 18.37
C THR A 273 0.66 1.08 17.88
N PHE A 274 0.07 1.22 16.67
CA PHE A 274 -1.02 0.35 16.23
C PHE A 274 -0.64 -1.13 16.23
N LEU A 275 0.53 -1.47 15.68
CA LEU A 275 1.03 -2.85 15.70
C LEU A 275 1.34 -3.31 17.13
N THR A 276 2.09 -2.53 17.89
CA THR A 276 2.50 -2.89 19.26
C THR A 276 1.32 -3.00 20.21
N ASP A 277 0.33 -2.10 20.13
CA ASP A 277 -0.89 -2.15 20.93
C ASP A 277 -1.69 -3.42 20.61
N THR A 278 -1.82 -3.74 19.31
CA THR A 278 -2.54 -4.92 18.83
C THR A 278 -1.88 -6.20 19.35
N VAL A 279 -0.57 -6.36 19.18
CA VAL A 279 0.13 -7.59 19.63
C VAL A 279 0.13 -7.73 21.15
N ARG A 280 0.23 -6.64 21.92
CA ARG A 280 0.10 -6.64 23.38
C ARG A 280 -1.31 -7.05 23.84
N ARG A 281 -2.34 -6.56 23.14
CA ARG A 281 -3.74 -6.96 23.42
C ARG A 281 -3.98 -8.43 23.11
N ILE A 282 -3.40 -8.95 22.02
CA ILE A 282 -3.45 -10.37 21.70
C ILE A 282 -2.79 -11.20 22.83
N ALA A 283 -1.58 -10.84 23.23
CA ALA A 283 -0.86 -11.52 24.32
C ALA A 283 -1.67 -11.53 25.62
N SER A 284 -2.27 -10.37 25.97
CA SER A 284 -3.13 -10.23 27.16
C SER A 284 -4.39 -11.09 27.07
N ALA A 285 -5.09 -11.07 25.93
CA ALA A 285 -6.30 -11.85 25.71
C ALA A 285 -6.05 -13.38 25.74
N LEU A 286 -4.86 -13.79 25.32
CA LEU A 286 -4.42 -15.19 25.36
C LEU A 286 -3.76 -15.60 26.69
N ASN A 287 -3.66 -14.67 27.65
CA ASN A 287 -2.99 -14.88 28.95
C ASN A 287 -1.53 -15.34 28.80
N ILE A 288 -0.80 -14.83 27.79
CA ILE A 288 0.62 -15.10 27.60
C ILE A 288 1.41 -14.21 28.55
N PRO A 289 2.18 -14.76 29.52
CA PRO A 289 3.01 -13.97 30.41
C PRO A 289 4.06 -13.15 29.64
N GLU A 290 4.37 -11.93 30.09
CA GLU A 290 5.34 -11.06 29.44
C GLU A 290 6.72 -11.73 29.24
N ALA A 291 7.18 -12.47 30.26
CA ALA A 291 8.43 -13.22 30.17
C ALA A 291 8.42 -14.28 29.06
N GLU A 292 7.30 -14.95 28.85
CA GLU A 292 7.13 -15.92 27.75
C GLU A 292 7.03 -15.19 26.39
N TRP A 293 6.30 -14.09 26.34
CA TRP A 293 6.22 -13.24 25.16
C TRP A 293 7.61 -12.80 24.71
N LEU A 294 8.39 -12.18 25.61
CA LEU A 294 9.75 -11.71 25.30
C LEU A 294 10.69 -12.87 24.92
N ARG A 295 10.57 -14.03 25.56
CA ARG A 295 11.35 -15.23 25.22
C ARG A 295 11.11 -15.71 23.78
N LYS A 296 9.93 -15.43 23.22
CA LYS A 296 9.53 -15.85 21.86
C LYS A 296 9.77 -14.77 20.78
N MET A 297 10.22 -13.58 21.16
CA MET A 297 10.56 -12.53 20.20
C MET A 297 11.65 -12.95 19.20
N PRO A 298 12.73 -13.66 19.59
CA PRO A 298 13.72 -14.14 18.62
C PRO A 298 13.20 -15.15 17.60
N ASP A 299 12.11 -15.87 17.92
CA ASP A 299 11.42 -16.78 17.01
C ASP A 299 10.42 -16.05 16.07
N SER A 300 10.35 -14.72 16.17
CA SER A 300 9.45 -13.89 15.38
C SER A 300 10.17 -13.25 14.20
N PHE A 301 9.45 -13.03 13.10
CA PHE A 301 10.02 -12.51 11.86
C PHE A 301 9.02 -11.61 11.13
N MET A 302 9.51 -10.57 10.43
CA MET A 302 8.67 -9.65 9.63
C MET A 302 9.16 -9.57 8.19
N LEU A 303 8.24 -9.59 7.24
CA LEU A 303 8.43 -9.11 5.88
C LEU A 303 7.88 -7.68 5.80
N SER A 304 8.73 -6.74 5.43
CA SER A 304 8.32 -5.38 5.07
C SER A 304 8.21 -5.32 3.56
N ALA A 305 7.00 -5.33 3.06
CA ALA A 305 6.70 -5.39 1.63
C ALA A 305 6.29 -4.01 1.11
N ASP A 306 6.98 -3.58 0.08
CA ASP A 306 6.78 -2.33 -0.62
C ASP A 306 7.48 -2.44 -1.99
N ASN A 307 6.86 -1.98 -3.07
CA ASN A 307 7.36 -2.21 -4.41
C ASN A 307 8.81 -1.72 -4.61
N ALA A 308 9.51 -2.27 -5.59
CA ALA A 308 10.92 -2.04 -5.84
C ALA A 308 11.17 -1.52 -7.26
N HIS A 309 12.27 -0.80 -7.48
CA HIS A 309 12.62 -0.32 -8.81
C HIS A 309 13.16 -1.46 -9.69
N ALA A 310 12.57 -1.62 -10.88
CA ALA A 310 13.14 -2.42 -11.95
C ALA A 310 14.13 -1.64 -12.80
N VAL A 311 14.98 -2.34 -13.55
CA VAL A 311 15.83 -1.72 -14.58
C VAL A 311 14.96 -1.06 -15.62
N HIS A 312 15.10 0.26 -15.75
CA HIS A 312 14.35 1.02 -16.74
C HIS A 312 14.96 0.82 -18.15
N PRO A 313 14.19 0.41 -19.17
CA PRO A 313 14.72 0.03 -20.47
C PRO A 313 15.47 1.17 -21.18
N ASN A 314 15.09 2.42 -20.94
CA ASN A 314 15.72 3.61 -21.54
C ASN A 314 16.81 4.24 -20.66
N TYR A 315 16.98 3.81 -19.39
CA TYR A 315 17.90 4.40 -18.41
C TYR A 315 18.59 3.32 -17.59
N THR A 316 19.15 2.34 -18.25
CA THR A 316 19.77 1.17 -17.59
C THR A 316 20.95 1.53 -16.68
N GLU A 317 21.58 2.67 -16.92
CA GLU A 317 22.67 3.23 -16.12
C GLU A 317 22.22 3.79 -14.75
N LYS A 318 20.90 3.95 -14.53
CA LYS A 318 20.36 4.42 -13.26
C LYS A 318 20.31 3.32 -12.19
N CYS A 319 20.47 2.06 -12.57
CA CYS A 319 20.54 0.94 -11.65
C CYS A 319 21.98 0.63 -11.24
N ASP A 320 22.15 -0.12 -10.14
CA ASP A 320 23.41 -0.71 -9.76
C ASP A 320 23.96 -1.61 -10.90
N GLN A 321 25.28 -1.77 -10.96
CA GLN A 321 25.91 -2.49 -12.08
C GLN A 321 25.69 -3.99 -12.02
N THR A 322 25.56 -4.56 -10.83
CA THR A 322 25.50 -6.02 -10.59
C THR A 322 24.20 -6.49 -9.97
N ASN A 323 23.50 -5.63 -9.21
CA ASN A 323 22.25 -5.95 -8.53
C ASN A 323 21.07 -5.38 -9.32
N ARG A 324 20.58 -6.14 -10.28
CA ARG A 324 19.61 -5.70 -11.29
C ARG A 324 18.32 -6.48 -11.19
N CYS A 325 17.21 -5.77 -11.04
CA CYS A 325 15.88 -6.35 -10.96
C CYS A 325 15.09 -6.10 -12.26
N TYR A 326 14.35 -7.09 -12.70
CA TYR A 326 13.59 -7.06 -13.95
C TYR A 326 12.14 -7.45 -13.71
N LEU A 327 11.22 -6.89 -14.48
CA LEU A 327 9.82 -7.31 -14.48
C LEU A 327 9.70 -8.80 -14.81
N ASN A 328 8.79 -9.50 -14.17
CA ASN A 328 8.60 -10.96 -14.25
C ASN A 328 9.79 -11.79 -13.74
N GLY A 329 10.70 -11.15 -12.99
CA GLY A 329 11.88 -11.80 -12.43
C GLY A 329 11.67 -12.37 -11.03
N GLY A 330 10.52 -12.18 -10.43
CA GLY A 330 10.19 -12.65 -9.08
C GLY A 330 10.34 -11.57 -8.01
N ILE A 331 10.62 -12.00 -6.78
CA ILE A 331 10.64 -11.14 -5.60
C ILE A 331 11.99 -10.42 -5.49
N VAL A 332 11.94 -9.16 -5.11
CA VAL A 332 13.13 -8.35 -4.85
C VAL A 332 13.39 -8.31 -3.34
N ILE A 333 14.59 -8.68 -2.90
CA ILE A 333 15.10 -8.41 -1.54
C ILE A 333 15.93 -7.12 -1.61
N LYS A 334 15.54 -6.14 -0.80
CA LYS A 334 16.13 -4.79 -0.79
C LYS A 334 17.18 -4.65 0.30
N TYR A 335 18.37 -4.14 -0.03
CA TYR A 335 19.47 -3.86 0.92
C TYR A 335 19.83 -2.37 0.92
N SER A 336 20.16 -1.86 2.09
CA SER A 336 20.69 -0.49 2.26
C SER A 336 21.73 -0.44 3.38
N ALA A 337 22.95 -0.07 3.06
CA ALA A 337 24.01 0.14 4.06
C ALA A 337 23.68 1.24 5.09
N ASN A 338 22.83 2.21 4.69
CA ASN A 338 22.35 3.29 5.56
C ASN A 338 21.09 2.91 6.37
N GLN A 339 20.71 1.62 6.38
CA GLN A 339 19.56 1.08 7.12
C GLN A 339 18.23 1.77 6.76
N LYS A 340 18.10 2.20 5.50
CA LYS A 340 16.81 2.63 4.94
C LYS A 340 15.89 1.43 4.68
N TYR A 341 16.51 0.24 4.53
CA TYR A 341 15.91 -1.08 4.58
C TYR A 341 16.57 -1.83 5.74
N THR A 342 15.80 -2.60 6.49
CA THR A 342 16.28 -3.33 7.68
C THR A 342 17.00 -4.64 7.34
N THR A 343 16.94 -5.06 6.08
CA THR A 343 17.53 -6.31 5.60
C THR A 343 19.00 -6.44 5.96
N ASP A 344 19.35 -7.56 6.55
CA ASP A 344 20.71 -8.02 6.76
C ASP A 344 20.94 -9.40 6.10
N SER A 345 22.15 -9.93 6.21
CA SER A 345 22.49 -11.21 5.57
C SER A 345 21.72 -12.39 6.15
N VAL A 346 21.32 -12.34 7.43
CA VAL A 346 20.60 -13.42 8.11
C VAL A 346 19.13 -13.40 7.68
N SER A 347 18.49 -12.26 7.78
CA SER A 347 17.09 -12.10 7.40
C SER A 347 16.85 -12.41 5.92
N ALA A 348 17.74 -11.94 5.05
CA ALA A 348 17.70 -12.25 3.63
C ALA A 348 17.94 -13.75 3.33
N ALA A 349 18.88 -14.40 4.02
CA ALA A 349 19.14 -15.82 3.84
C ALA A 349 17.95 -16.69 4.26
N VAL A 350 17.31 -16.38 5.40
CA VAL A 350 16.11 -17.09 5.87
C VAL A 350 14.98 -16.98 4.85
N PHE A 351 14.63 -15.76 4.42
CA PHE A 351 13.57 -15.57 3.44
C PHE A 351 13.92 -16.14 2.05
N GLY A 352 15.17 -15.96 1.61
CA GLY A 352 15.65 -16.52 0.34
C GLY A 352 15.54 -18.04 0.27
N GLU A 353 15.86 -18.74 1.38
CA GLU A 353 15.68 -20.21 1.45
C GLU A 353 14.21 -20.64 1.50
N ILE A 354 13.33 -19.85 2.14
CA ILE A 354 11.88 -20.08 2.07
C ILE A 354 11.40 -19.95 0.63
N CYS A 355 11.79 -18.89 -0.08
CA CYS A 355 11.47 -18.70 -1.50
C CYS A 355 12.02 -19.84 -2.37
N ARG A 356 13.25 -20.30 -2.14
CA ARG A 356 13.86 -21.42 -2.87
C ARG A 356 13.05 -22.71 -2.68
N LYS A 357 12.66 -23.04 -1.44
CA LYS A 357 11.81 -24.20 -1.14
C LYS A 357 10.42 -24.10 -1.80
N ALA A 358 9.91 -22.87 -1.90
CA ALA A 358 8.63 -22.57 -2.57
C ALA A 358 8.77 -22.40 -4.09
N GLU A 359 9.96 -22.59 -4.68
CA GLU A 359 10.20 -22.38 -6.12
C GLU A 359 9.74 -20.99 -6.59
N VAL A 360 10.06 -19.95 -5.82
CA VAL A 360 9.85 -18.55 -6.17
C VAL A 360 11.18 -17.92 -6.50
N PRO A 361 11.36 -17.30 -7.67
CA PRO A 361 12.60 -16.61 -8.03
C PRO A 361 12.79 -15.37 -7.19
N VAL A 362 14.06 -15.07 -6.86
CA VAL A 362 14.45 -13.92 -6.02
C VAL A 362 15.54 -13.13 -6.72
N MET A 363 15.42 -11.82 -6.69
CA MET A 363 16.41 -10.85 -7.15
C MET A 363 16.89 -10.01 -5.98
N ILE A 364 18.11 -9.48 -6.07
CA ILE A 364 18.71 -8.61 -5.06
C ILE A 364 18.74 -7.18 -5.58
N PHE A 365 18.33 -6.24 -4.75
CA PHE A 365 18.35 -4.82 -5.04
C PHE A 365 19.30 -4.06 -4.12
N HIS A 366 20.13 -3.25 -4.72
CA HIS A 366 20.87 -2.17 -4.08
C HIS A 366 20.67 -0.89 -4.86
N ASN A 367 20.58 0.24 -4.19
CA ASN A 367 20.68 1.52 -4.86
C ASN A 367 22.07 1.69 -5.49
N ARG A 368 22.13 2.36 -6.62
CA ARG A 368 23.39 2.85 -7.16
C ARG A 368 24.08 3.75 -6.12
N SER A 369 25.39 3.59 -5.91
CA SER A 369 26.12 4.18 -4.77
C SER A 369 26.06 5.72 -4.70
N ASP A 370 25.80 6.38 -5.81
CA ASP A 370 25.66 7.84 -5.92
C ASP A 370 24.21 8.33 -5.91
N MET A 371 23.24 7.44 -5.65
CA MET A 371 21.82 7.77 -5.57
C MET A 371 21.27 7.51 -4.17
N ALA A 372 20.59 8.50 -3.62
CA ALA A 372 19.83 8.32 -2.39
C ALA A 372 18.60 7.46 -2.68
N GLY A 373 18.40 6.39 -1.93
CA GLY A 373 17.19 5.57 -1.98
C GLY A 373 16.09 6.13 -1.08
N GLY A 374 14.86 5.64 -1.28
CA GLY A 374 13.75 5.81 -0.36
C GLY A 374 13.96 5.03 0.95
N SER A 375 12.97 5.07 1.82
CA SER A 375 12.84 4.26 3.03
C SER A 375 11.55 3.45 2.90
N THR A 376 11.33 2.49 3.78
CA THR A 376 10.14 1.64 3.82
C THR A 376 9.58 1.52 5.23
N LEU A 377 8.51 0.75 5.39
CA LEU A 377 7.85 0.48 6.68
C LEU A 377 8.75 -0.26 7.68
N GLY A 378 9.68 -1.10 7.20
CA GLY A 378 10.45 -2.04 8.02
C GLY A 378 11.32 -1.35 9.06
N ASN A 379 12.13 -0.38 8.65
CA ASN A 379 13.01 0.34 9.57
C ASN A 379 12.23 1.21 10.57
N ILE A 380 11.04 1.69 10.20
CA ILE A 380 10.15 2.48 11.06
C ILE A 380 9.48 1.56 12.10
N SER A 381 8.82 0.48 11.66
CA SER A 381 8.15 -0.47 12.54
C SER A 381 9.10 -1.15 13.53
N ASN A 382 10.34 -1.42 13.12
CA ASN A 382 11.37 -2.00 13.99
C ASN A 382 11.77 -1.11 15.18
N GLY A 383 11.55 0.20 15.08
CA GLY A 383 11.72 1.11 16.19
C GLY A 383 10.72 0.87 17.34
N HIS A 384 9.56 0.27 17.05
CA HIS A 384 8.48 0.01 18.00
C HIS A 384 8.33 -1.47 18.36
N LEU A 385 8.63 -2.36 17.42
CA LEU A 385 8.59 -3.82 17.60
C LEU A 385 9.81 -4.43 16.93
N SER A 386 10.92 -4.55 17.68
CA SER A 386 12.21 -4.99 17.16
C SER A 386 12.20 -6.50 16.84
N LEU A 387 12.18 -6.83 15.57
CA LEU A 387 12.14 -8.20 15.03
C LEU A 387 13.21 -8.38 13.96
N ASN A 388 13.55 -9.64 13.68
CA ASN A 388 14.25 -9.96 12.42
C ASN A 388 13.33 -9.54 11.26
N THR A 389 13.81 -8.67 10.39
CA THR A 389 13.01 -8.11 9.30
C THR A 389 13.78 -8.16 7.99
N VAL A 390 13.09 -8.49 6.91
CA VAL A 390 13.59 -8.37 5.55
C VAL A 390 12.67 -7.47 4.74
N ASP A 391 13.24 -6.49 4.06
CA ASP A 391 12.53 -5.62 3.15
C ASP A 391 12.49 -6.25 1.77
N ILE A 392 11.27 -6.43 1.25
CA ILE A 392 11.01 -7.08 -0.02
C ILE A 392 10.12 -6.20 -0.90
N GLY A 393 10.03 -6.52 -2.19
CA GLY A 393 9.13 -5.81 -3.10
C GLY A 393 8.88 -6.53 -4.40
N ILE A 394 7.95 -6.00 -5.17
CA ILE A 394 7.68 -6.39 -6.55
C ILE A 394 8.39 -5.39 -7.47
N PRO A 395 9.15 -5.85 -8.48
CA PRO A 395 9.83 -4.93 -9.39
C PRO A 395 8.81 -4.18 -10.25
N GLN A 396 8.95 -2.85 -10.31
CA GLN A 396 8.09 -2.00 -11.14
C GLN A 396 8.86 -0.89 -11.84
N LEU A 397 8.25 -0.32 -12.87
CA LEU A 397 8.67 0.89 -13.57
C LEU A 397 7.70 2.03 -13.29
N ALA A 398 8.19 3.26 -13.42
CA ALA A 398 7.41 4.47 -13.25
C ALA A 398 6.73 4.57 -11.87
N MET A 399 7.40 4.07 -10.80
CA MET A 399 6.95 4.25 -9.41
C MET A 399 6.57 5.71 -9.16
N HIS A 400 5.43 5.93 -8.48
CA HIS A 400 4.84 7.26 -8.22
C HIS A 400 4.35 8.02 -9.47
N SER A 401 4.23 7.34 -10.60
CA SER A 401 3.46 7.85 -11.74
C SER A 401 1.96 7.74 -11.48
N CYS A 402 1.18 8.54 -12.15
CA CYS A 402 -0.28 8.41 -12.18
C CYS A 402 -0.73 7.00 -12.67
N VAL A 403 0.10 6.32 -13.47
CA VAL A 403 -0.03 4.93 -13.91
C VAL A 403 1.36 4.30 -13.91
N GLU A 404 1.50 3.19 -13.24
CA GLU A 404 2.74 2.45 -13.02
C GLU A 404 2.74 1.15 -13.82
N THR A 405 3.89 0.50 -13.93
CA THR A 405 4.05 -0.72 -14.75
C THR A 405 4.78 -1.80 -13.96
N ALA A 406 4.23 -3.02 -13.92
CA ALA A 406 4.87 -4.19 -13.30
C ALA A 406 4.79 -5.43 -14.20
N GLY A 407 5.43 -6.51 -13.77
CA GLY A 407 5.35 -7.80 -14.42
C GLY A 407 4.06 -8.54 -14.08
N GLU A 408 3.45 -9.19 -15.06
CA GLU A 408 2.19 -9.94 -14.87
C GLU A 408 2.36 -11.12 -13.88
N LYS A 409 3.54 -11.76 -13.84
CA LYS A 409 3.80 -12.93 -12.99
C LYS A 409 4.15 -12.59 -11.55
N ASP A 410 4.64 -11.38 -11.30
CA ASP A 410 5.31 -11.04 -10.04
C ASP A 410 4.34 -10.99 -8.86
N THR A 411 3.07 -10.62 -9.08
CA THR A 411 2.04 -10.68 -8.03
C THR A 411 1.80 -12.10 -7.53
N ALA A 412 1.71 -13.06 -8.46
CA ALA A 412 1.53 -14.47 -8.10
C ALA A 412 2.75 -15.03 -7.35
N TYR A 413 3.95 -14.62 -7.74
CA TYR A 413 5.17 -14.95 -6.99
C TYR A 413 5.15 -14.37 -5.58
N MET A 414 4.71 -13.10 -5.40
CA MET A 414 4.62 -12.46 -4.09
C MET A 414 3.63 -13.18 -3.19
N VAL A 415 2.42 -13.48 -3.66
CA VAL A 415 1.43 -14.25 -2.89
C VAL A 415 1.99 -15.60 -2.48
N LYS A 416 2.65 -16.32 -3.39
CA LYS A 416 3.27 -17.63 -3.12
C LYS A 416 4.40 -17.53 -2.09
N ALA A 417 5.28 -16.53 -2.21
CA ALA A 417 6.38 -16.31 -1.27
C ALA A 417 5.89 -15.95 0.14
N MET A 418 4.93 -15.04 0.25
CA MET A 418 4.36 -14.63 1.54
C MET A 418 3.56 -15.77 2.20
N THR A 419 2.82 -16.58 1.41
CA THR A 419 2.14 -17.78 1.91
C THR A 419 3.15 -18.80 2.45
N ALA A 420 4.23 -19.05 1.72
CA ALA A 420 5.30 -19.93 2.17
C ALA A 420 5.97 -19.43 3.45
N PHE A 421 6.20 -18.12 3.55
CA PHE A 421 6.70 -17.48 4.76
C PHE A 421 5.75 -17.69 5.94
N TYR A 422 4.47 -17.42 5.80
CA TYR A 422 3.49 -17.62 6.87
C TYR A 422 3.39 -19.08 7.33
N ASN A 423 3.59 -20.03 6.43
CA ASN A 423 3.54 -21.47 6.72
C ASN A 423 4.85 -22.01 7.30
N ALA A 424 5.95 -21.24 7.26
CA ALA A 424 7.22 -21.64 7.80
C ALA A 424 7.20 -21.51 9.35
N ASP A 425 7.72 -22.51 10.06
CA ASP A 425 7.87 -22.45 11.52
C ASP A 425 9.29 -21.97 11.86
N ILE A 426 9.55 -20.68 11.64
CA ILE A 426 10.87 -20.08 11.84
C ILE A 426 11.20 -20.10 13.34
N ARG A 427 12.32 -20.72 13.71
CA ARG A 427 12.84 -20.80 15.09
C ARG A 427 14.30 -20.44 15.15
N GLN A 428 14.64 -19.58 16.08
CA GLN A 428 16.03 -19.30 16.42
C GLN A 428 16.56 -20.36 17.37
N THR A 429 17.55 -21.15 16.93
CA THR A 429 18.17 -22.20 17.78
C THR A 429 19.42 -21.70 18.50
N ALA A 430 20.08 -20.67 17.92
CA ALA A 430 21.16 -19.90 18.53
C ALA A 430 21.26 -18.56 17.79
N ASP A 431 22.01 -17.60 18.31
CA ASP A 431 22.24 -16.33 17.63
C ASP A 431 22.81 -16.56 16.22
N GLY A 432 22.09 -16.06 15.20
CA GLY A 432 22.38 -16.27 13.78
C GLY A 432 22.06 -17.69 13.25
N MET A 433 21.41 -18.56 14.01
CA MET A 433 21.01 -19.92 13.59
C MET A 433 19.51 -20.11 13.60
N TYR A 434 18.92 -20.42 12.44
CA TYR A 434 17.48 -20.59 12.25
C TYR A 434 17.14 -21.93 11.63
N THR A 435 15.99 -22.48 12.04
CA THR A 435 15.33 -23.65 11.41
C THR A 435 13.94 -23.25 10.96
N PHE A 436 13.43 -23.88 9.86
CA PHE A 436 12.10 -23.65 9.31
C PHE A 436 11.70 -24.71 8.28
#